data_8cc2eb534ffe2409b5f21d9874d5b591
#
_entry.id   8cc2eb534ffe2409b5f21d9874d5b591
#
_cell.length_a   1.000
_cell.length_b   1.000
_cell.length_c   1.000
_cell.angle_alpha   90.00
_cell.angle_beta   90.00
_cell.angle_gamma   90.00
#
_symmetry.space_group_name_H-M   'P 1'
#
loop_
_entity.id
_entity.type
_entity.pdbx_description
1 polymer ?
#
loop_
_entity_poly.entity_id
_entity_poly.type
_entity_poly.pdbx_seq_one_letter_code
_entity_poly.pdbx_strand_id
1 'polypeptide(L)'
;MVTKPELDHIFNPKSVAIAGVSSKETTLPSQGQRFLQTLLDYGFKGKIYPLNPKGGEILGLKMYPNVKDVPEPVDYVISCIPALAAPQLIKDCAAKGVKVVHLFTSGFSEAGTEEGKQLENELCSLARQSGMRILGPNSAGIYCPKAGLTTRTDFAKESGSVALIAQSGGNYTYTVREGARRGVRFSKAVSYGNAADINETELLEYLAADPDTRVILAYIEGVKNGKLFVQVLREAAKIKPVVVLKGGITESGARAAASHTGVLAGSERIWDNLLRQTGAIRVFSLEELIDMAVTFSYMPLPRGRKTSIPSFKRKVHRIAQDCS
;
A
#
# COMPACT_ATOMS: atom_id res chain seq x y z
N MET A 1 -4.62 15.48 13.98
CA MET A 1 -4.85 14.62 12.80
C MET A 1 -6.33 14.34 12.71
N VAL A 2 -6.91 14.56 11.55
CA VAL A 2 -8.32 14.23 11.29
C VAL A 2 -8.36 12.76 10.93
N THR A 3 -9.24 11.99 11.58
CA THR A 3 -9.51 10.61 11.16
C THR A 3 -10.09 10.63 9.74
N LYS A 4 -9.60 9.76 8.86
CA LYS A 4 -10.13 9.59 7.50
C LYS A 4 -10.95 8.29 7.42
N PRO A 5 -12.22 8.33 7.85
CA PRO A 5 -13.07 7.12 7.89
C PRO A 5 -13.22 6.45 6.51
N GLU A 6 -13.11 7.25 5.43
CA GLU A 6 -13.16 6.73 4.07
C GLU A 6 -12.01 5.75 3.74
N LEU A 7 -10.87 5.85 4.42
CA LEU A 7 -9.77 4.90 4.26
C LEU A 7 -9.98 3.59 5.02
N ASP A 8 -10.91 3.53 5.97
CA ASP A 8 -11.25 2.28 6.65
C ASP A 8 -11.80 1.23 5.67
N HIS A 9 -12.52 1.65 4.63
CA HIS A 9 -13.00 0.75 3.59
C HIS A 9 -11.89 0.06 2.80
N ILE A 10 -10.66 0.59 2.84
CA ILE A 10 -9.50 -0.05 2.22
C ILE A 10 -9.06 -1.27 3.03
N PHE A 11 -9.03 -1.16 4.37
CA PHE A 11 -8.48 -2.18 5.25
C PHE A 11 -9.53 -3.07 5.90
N ASN A 12 -10.76 -2.59 6.04
CA ASN A 12 -11.86 -3.28 6.72
C ASN A 12 -13.16 -3.30 5.88
N PRO A 13 -13.12 -3.65 4.57
CA PRO A 13 -14.33 -3.74 3.77
C PRO A 13 -15.22 -4.88 4.27
N LYS A 14 -16.53 -4.69 4.27
CA LYS A 14 -17.51 -5.73 4.58
C LYS A 14 -17.82 -6.60 3.37
N SER A 15 -17.51 -6.12 2.19
CA SER A 15 -17.73 -6.81 0.93
C SER A 15 -16.68 -6.43 -0.11
N VAL A 16 -16.25 -7.42 -0.89
CA VAL A 16 -15.27 -7.27 -1.97
C VAL A 16 -15.85 -7.85 -3.25
N ALA A 17 -15.88 -7.06 -4.32
CA ALA A 17 -16.11 -7.60 -5.65
C ALA A 17 -14.81 -7.65 -6.45
N ILE A 18 -14.66 -8.65 -7.32
CA ILE A 18 -13.45 -8.87 -8.13
C ILE A 18 -13.83 -8.86 -9.59
N ALA A 19 -13.44 -7.83 -10.32
CA ALA A 19 -13.66 -7.71 -11.77
C ALA A 19 -12.51 -8.38 -12.54
N GLY A 20 -12.86 -9.15 -13.58
CA GLY A 20 -11.90 -9.89 -14.39
C GLY A 20 -11.66 -11.33 -13.93
N VAL A 21 -12.62 -11.91 -13.22
CA VAL A 21 -12.61 -13.33 -12.87
C VAL A 21 -13.01 -14.13 -14.12
N SER A 22 -12.15 -15.04 -14.60
CA SER A 22 -12.46 -15.91 -15.74
C SER A 22 -13.27 -17.12 -15.30
N SER A 23 -14.27 -17.50 -16.07
CA SER A 23 -15.02 -18.75 -15.87
C SER A 23 -14.36 -19.96 -16.53
N LYS A 24 -13.29 -19.75 -17.31
CA LYS A 24 -12.61 -20.84 -18.00
C LYS A 24 -11.68 -21.57 -17.03
N GLU A 25 -11.84 -22.88 -16.94
CA GLU A 25 -10.82 -23.76 -16.40
C GLU A 25 -9.65 -23.81 -17.38
N THR A 26 -8.61 -23.05 -17.06
CA THR A 26 -7.36 -23.04 -17.81
C THR A 26 -6.25 -23.49 -16.86
N THR A 27 -5.19 -24.07 -17.44
CA THR A 27 -3.98 -24.46 -16.69
C THR A 27 -3.35 -23.29 -15.94
N LEU A 28 -3.61 -22.05 -16.38
CA LEU A 28 -3.15 -20.82 -15.73
C LEU A 28 -4.37 -19.95 -15.37
N PRO A 29 -4.75 -19.88 -14.09
CA PRO A 29 -5.87 -19.05 -13.65
C PRO A 29 -5.61 -17.56 -13.94
N SER A 30 -6.67 -16.82 -14.28
CA SER A 30 -6.59 -15.36 -14.44
C SER A 30 -6.20 -14.68 -13.13
N GLN A 31 -5.71 -13.44 -13.19
CA GLN A 31 -5.36 -12.71 -11.97
C GLN A 31 -6.57 -12.53 -11.05
N GLY A 32 -7.75 -12.27 -11.60
CA GLY A 32 -8.99 -12.20 -10.81
C GLY A 32 -9.33 -13.52 -10.11
N GLN A 33 -9.11 -14.67 -10.77
CA GLN A 33 -9.28 -15.98 -10.12
C GLN A 33 -8.29 -16.19 -8.98
N ARG A 34 -7.02 -15.79 -9.18
CA ARG A 34 -6.00 -15.90 -8.12
C ARG A 34 -6.38 -15.06 -6.90
N PHE A 35 -6.87 -13.84 -7.10
CA PHE A 35 -7.32 -13.00 -5.99
C PHE A 35 -8.55 -13.58 -5.30
N LEU A 36 -9.50 -14.13 -6.05
CA LEU A 36 -10.65 -14.82 -5.50
C LEU A 36 -10.22 -15.98 -4.61
N GLN A 37 -9.41 -16.90 -5.16
CA GLN A 37 -8.89 -18.05 -4.40
C GLN A 37 -8.12 -17.59 -3.17
N THR A 38 -7.27 -16.55 -3.31
CA THR A 38 -6.49 -16.01 -2.22
C THR A 38 -7.37 -15.50 -1.07
N LEU A 39 -8.43 -14.76 -1.36
CA LEU A 39 -9.35 -14.26 -0.32
C LEU A 39 -10.09 -15.39 0.39
N LEU A 40 -10.49 -16.44 -0.36
CA LEU A 40 -11.13 -17.62 0.22
C LEU A 40 -10.16 -18.40 1.13
N ASP A 41 -8.97 -18.72 0.64
CA ASP A 41 -7.95 -19.49 1.36
C ASP A 41 -7.41 -18.75 2.58
N TYR A 42 -7.33 -17.44 2.49
CA TYR A 42 -6.86 -16.59 3.57
C TYR A 42 -7.92 -16.41 4.66
N GLY A 43 -9.20 -16.59 4.31
CA GLY A 43 -10.34 -16.50 5.22
C GLY A 43 -10.85 -15.07 5.39
N PHE A 44 -11.04 -14.36 4.27
CA PHE A 44 -11.71 -13.06 4.29
C PHE A 44 -13.10 -13.19 4.93
N LYS A 45 -13.37 -12.33 5.91
CA LYS A 45 -14.57 -12.43 6.75
C LYS A 45 -15.83 -11.80 6.15
N GLY A 46 -15.64 -11.00 5.08
CA GLY A 46 -16.74 -10.32 4.38
C GLY A 46 -17.31 -11.14 3.24
N LYS A 47 -18.23 -10.55 2.50
CA LYS A 47 -18.83 -11.15 1.31
C LYS A 47 -17.94 -10.96 0.09
N ILE A 48 -17.87 -11.98 -0.78
CA ILE A 48 -17.05 -11.94 -2.00
C ILE A 48 -17.96 -12.12 -3.20
N TYR A 49 -17.82 -11.23 -4.19
CA TYR A 49 -18.62 -11.21 -5.42
C TYR A 49 -17.70 -11.24 -6.65
N PRO A 50 -17.49 -12.43 -7.27
CA PRO A 50 -16.76 -12.48 -8.53
C PRO A 50 -17.60 -11.88 -9.65
N LEU A 51 -16.95 -11.05 -10.50
CA LEU A 51 -17.60 -10.40 -11.65
C LEU A 51 -17.03 -10.93 -12.97
N ASN A 52 -17.95 -11.37 -13.86
CA ASN A 52 -17.64 -11.77 -15.22
C ASN A 52 -18.82 -11.44 -16.13
N PRO A 53 -18.63 -10.76 -17.29
CA PRO A 53 -19.72 -10.40 -18.20
C PRO A 53 -20.61 -11.57 -18.65
N LYS A 54 -20.09 -12.81 -18.61
CA LYS A 54 -20.84 -14.01 -18.96
C LYS A 54 -21.67 -14.61 -17.82
N GLY A 55 -21.49 -14.07 -16.59
CA GLY A 55 -22.07 -14.67 -15.39
C GLY A 55 -21.56 -16.09 -15.14
N GLY A 56 -22.35 -16.91 -14.47
CA GLY A 56 -22.04 -18.31 -14.16
C GLY A 56 -21.67 -18.53 -12.70
N GLU A 57 -20.82 -19.53 -12.44
CA GLU A 57 -20.37 -19.91 -11.10
C GLU A 57 -18.86 -20.21 -11.10
N ILE A 58 -18.18 -19.93 -10.01
CA ILE A 58 -16.79 -20.29 -9.79
C ILE A 58 -16.52 -20.51 -8.29
N LEU A 59 -15.85 -21.60 -7.95
CA LEU A 59 -15.49 -21.95 -6.55
C LEU A 59 -16.71 -21.91 -5.60
N GLY A 60 -17.90 -22.33 -6.09
CA GLY A 60 -19.14 -22.29 -5.32
C GLY A 60 -19.76 -20.91 -5.14
N LEU A 61 -19.24 -19.89 -5.85
CA LEU A 61 -19.76 -18.54 -5.81
C LEU A 61 -20.42 -18.15 -7.13
N LYS A 62 -21.62 -17.56 -7.05
CA LYS A 62 -22.30 -16.97 -8.22
C LYS A 62 -21.46 -15.81 -8.75
N MET A 63 -21.20 -15.81 -10.06
CA MET A 63 -20.61 -14.67 -10.78
C MET A 63 -21.71 -13.73 -11.29
N TYR A 64 -21.47 -12.43 -11.09
CA TYR A 64 -22.39 -11.39 -11.57
C TYR A 64 -21.83 -10.75 -12.83
N PRO A 65 -22.67 -10.44 -13.86
CA PRO A 65 -22.21 -9.79 -15.07
C PRO A 65 -21.59 -8.42 -14.82
N ASN A 66 -22.15 -7.66 -13.88
CA ASN A 66 -21.73 -6.31 -13.54
C ASN A 66 -21.83 -6.09 -12.02
N VAL A 67 -21.07 -5.15 -11.48
CA VAL A 67 -21.15 -4.79 -10.06
C VAL A 67 -22.55 -4.29 -9.66
N LYS A 68 -23.28 -3.67 -10.58
CA LYS A 68 -24.67 -3.23 -10.37
C LYS A 68 -25.64 -4.37 -10.13
N ASP A 69 -25.36 -5.55 -10.69
CA ASP A 69 -26.21 -6.74 -10.57
C ASP A 69 -26.03 -7.45 -9.22
N VAL A 70 -25.01 -7.09 -8.44
CA VAL A 70 -24.81 -7.61 -7.08
C VAL A 70 -25.96 -7.10 -6.21
N PRO A 71 -26.74 -7.98 -5.54
CA PRO A 71 -27.93 -7.54 -4.80
C PRO A 71 -27.63 -6.70 -3.58
N GLU A 72 -26.46 -6.87 -2.96
CA GLU A 72 -26.05 -6.23 -1.74
C GLU A 72 -25.07 -5.06 -1.98
N PRO A 73 -24.83 -4.19 -0.99
CA PRO A 73 -23.81 -3.16 -1.06
C PRO A 73 -22.42 -3.76 -1.28
N VAL A 74 -21.59 -3.07 -2.07
CA VAL A 74 -20.19 -3.43 -2.32
C VAL A 74 -19.30 -2.30 -1.85
N ASP A 75 -18.44 -2.57 -0.86
CA ASP A 75 -17.54 -1.56 -0.31
C ASP A 75 -16.29 -1.39 -1.18
N TYR A 76 -15.72 -2.50 -1.62
CA TYR A 76 -14.41 -2.55 -2.25
C TYR A 76 -14.43 -3.38 -3.55
N VAL A 77 -13.88 -2.83 -4.62
CA VAL A 77 -13.76 -3.55 -5.90
C VAL A 77 -12.30 -3.71 -6.28
N ILE A 78 -11.87 -4.94 -6.54
CA ILE A 78 -10.55 -5.24 -7.12
C ILE A 78 -10.72 -5.38 -8.62
N SER A 79 -10.02 -4.54 -9.38
CA SER A 79 -10.05 -4.53 -10.84
C SER A 79 -8.83 -5.24 -11.42
N CYS A 80 -9.06 -6.35 -12.11
CA CYS A 80 -8.07 -7.10 -12.90
C CYS A 80 -8.42 -7.09 -14.41
N ILE A 81 -9.18 -6.09 -14.85
CA ILE A 81 -9.56 -5.94 -16.26
C ILE A 81 -8.56 -5.05 -17.01
N PRO A 82 -8.50 -5.11 -18.35
CA PRO A 82 -7.66 -4.22 -19.15
C PRO A 82 -7.93 -2.74 -18.86
N ALA A 83 -6.90 -1.91 -18.92
CA ALA A 83 -6.96 -0.48 -18.59
C ALA A 83 -8.07 0.27 -19.36
N LEU A 84 -8.25 -0.01 -20.65
CA LEU A 84 -9.28 0.62 -21.49
C LEU A 84 -10.72 0.31 -21.04
N ALA A 85 -10.94 -0.76 -20.28
CA ALA A 85 -12.26 -1.10 -19.73
C ALA A 85 -12.52 -0.45 -18.36
N ALA A 86 -11.51 0.10 -17.73
CA ALA A 86 -11.61 0.67 -16.38
C ALA A 86 -12.59 1.84 -16.27
N PRO A 87 -12.71 2.80 -17.21
CA PRO A 87 -13.68 3.89 -17.10
C PRO A 87 -15.12 3.40 -16.96
N GLN A 88 -15.52 2.37 -17.70
CA GLN A 88 -16.86 1.81 -17.58
C GLN A 88 -17.07 1.15 -16.22
N LEU A 89 -16.08 0.40 -15.72
CA LEU A 89 -16.13 -0.18 -14.37
C LEU A 89 -16.28 0.90 -13.31
N ILE A 90 -15.54 1.99 -13.39
CA ILE A 90 -15.64 3.13 -12.46
C ILE A 90 -17.04 3.75 -12.47
N LYS A 91 -17.65 3.96 -13.66
CA LYS A 91 -19.03 4.45 -13.80
C LYS A 91 -20.04 3.50 -13.14
N ASP A 92 -19.87 2.19 -13.36
CA ASP A 92 -20.74 1.18 -12.76
C ASP A 92 -20.58 1.08 -11.25
N CYS A 93 -19.34 1.19 -10.74
CA CYS A 93 -19.04 1.26 -9.31
C CYS A 93 -19.63 2.51 -8.66
N ALA A 94 -19.55 3.65 -9.33
CA ALA A 94 -20.15 4.91 -8.86
C ALA A 94 -21.68 4.78 -8.73
N ALA A 95 -22.34 4.24 -9.76
CA ALA A 95 -23.79 3.99 -9.73
C ALA A 95 -24.20 3.00 -8.63
N LYS A 96 -23.33 2.05 -8.27
CA LYS A 96 -23.53 1.08 -7.18
C LYS A 96 -23.27 1.66 -5.79
N GLY A 97 -22.57 2.78 -5.68
CA GLY A 97 -22.18 3.39 -4.42
C GLY A 97 -20.96 2.72 -3.76
N VAL A 98 -20.09 2.10 -4.58
CA VAL A 98 -18.81 1.53 -4.15
C VAL A 98 -17.95 2.59 -3.49
N LYS A 99 -17.26 2.24 -2.41
CA LYS A 99 -16.43 3.19 -1.66
C LYS A 99 -15.02 3.30 -2.22
N VAL A 100 -14.42 2.17 -2.57
CA VAL A 100 -13.04 2.12 -3.07
C VAL A 100 -12.93 1.17 -4.26
N VAL A 101 -12.21 1.58 -5.29
CA VAL A 101 -11.78 0.70 -6.39
C VAL A 101 -10.26 0.60 -6.36
N HIS A 102 -9.77 -0.61 -6.24
CA HIS A 102 -8.37 -0.96 -6.38
C HIS A 102 -8.08 -1.38 -7.82
N LEU A 103 -7.21 -0.66 -8.49
CA LEU A 103 -6.80 -0.94 -9.86
C LEU A 103 -5.45 -1.66 -9.85
N PHE A 104 -5.48 -3.00 -9.98
CA PHE A 104 -4.27 -3.82 -10.09
C PHE A 104 -3.56 -3.60 -11.42
N THR A 105 -4.32 -3.41 -12.49
CA THR A 105 -3.84 -3.31 -13.86
C THR A 105 -2.94 -2.09 -14.06
N SER A 106 -1.90 -2.24 -14.89
CA SER A 106 -1.06 -1.19 -15.45
C SER A 106 -1.56 -0.72 -16.83
N GLY A 107 -0.89 0.27 -17.43
CA GLY A 107 -1.23 0.85 -18.72
C GLY A 107 -1.86 2.24 -18.60
N PHE A 108 -1.52 2.95 -17.53
CA PHE A 108 -1.94 4.31 -17.24
C PHE A 108 -0.75 5.28 -17.31
N SER A 109 -0.63 6.25 -16.43
CA SER A 109 0.43 7.27 -16.49
C SER A 109 1.85 6.70 -16.43
N GLU A 110 2.06 5.56 -15.78
CA GLU A 110 3.35 4.87 -15.68
C GLU A 110 3.80 4.29 -17.04
N ALA A 111 2.90 4.11 -18.00
CA ALA A 111 3.26 3.70 -19.35
C ALA A 111 4.02 4.80 -20.13
N GLY A 112 4.04 6.03 -19.62
CA GLY A 112 4.72 7.17 -20.23
C GLY A 112 4.03 7.71 -21.49
N THR A 113 2.86 7.19 -21.85
CA THR A 113 2.08 7.63 -23.01
C THR A 113 1.06 8.69 -22.63
N GLU A 114 0.67 9.53 -23.57
CA GLU A 114 -0.34 10.55 -23.35
C GLU A 114 -1.72 9.94 -23.14
N GLU A 115 -2.01 8.86 -23.85
CA GLU A 115 -3.25 8.09 -23.71
C GLU A 115 -3.39 7.51 -22.30
N GLY A 116 -2.31 6.94 -21.73
CA GLY A 116 -2.29 6.43 -20.38
C GLY A 116 -2.55 7.51 -19.33
N LYS A 117 -1.97 8.69 -19.50
CA LYS A 117 -2.23 9.86 -18.62
C LYS A 117 -3.67 10.34 -18.71
N GLN A 118 -4.20 10.46 -19.93
CA GLN A 118 -5.59 10.89 -20.15
C GLN A 118 -6.56 9.90 -19.50
N LEU A 119 -6.30 8.60 -19.64
CA LEU A 119 -7.10 7.54 -19.05
C LEU A 119 -7.08 7.62 -17.51
N GLU A 120 -5.90 7.79 -16.88
CA GLU A 120 -5.78 7.96 -15.44
C GLU A 120 -6.55 9.20 -14.94
N ASN A 121 -6.44 10.31 -15.65
CA ASN A 121 -7.16 11.54 -15.33
C ASN A 121 -8.69 11.39 -15.43
N GLU A 122 -9.18 10.65 -16.44
CA GLU A 122 -10.60 10.33 -16.57
C GLU A 122 -11.09 9.52 -15.36
N LEU A 123 -10.37 8.48 -14.96
CA LEU A 123 -10.71 7.67 -13.79
C LEU A 123 -10.81 8.51 -12.51
N CYS A 124 -9.80 9.36 -12.27
CA CYS A 124 -9.78 10.25 -11.11
C CYS A 124 -10.93 11.27 -11.12
N SER A 125 -11.31 11.76 -12.29
CA SER A 125 -12.44 12.67 -12.43
C SER A 125 -13.77 11.98 -12.08
N LEU A 126 -14.00 10.79 -12.64
CA LEU A 126 -15.20 9.99 -12.39
C LEU A 126 -15.33 9.61 -10.91
N ALA A 127 -14.22 9.19 -10.27
CA ALA A 127 -14.20 8.84 -8.87
C ALA A 127 -14.53 10.04 -7.97
N ARG A 128 -13.91 11.19 -8.23
CA ARG A 128 -14.19 12.43 -7.46
C ARG A 128 -15.65 12.87 -7.54
N GLN A 129 -16.26 12.78 -8.72
CA GLN A 129 -17.68 13.15 -8.93
C GLN A 129 -18.65 12.30 -8.11
N SER A 130 -18.28 11.05 -7.83
CA SER A 130 -19.09 10.09 -7.07
C SER A 130 -18.72 9.98 -5.58
N GLY A 131 -17.65 10.64 -5.14
CA GLY A 131 -17.11 10.49 -3.79
C GLY A 131 -16.41 9.14 -3.54
N MET A 132 -16.17 8.35 -4.60
CA MET A 132 -15.45 7.09 -4.55
C MET A 132 -13.93 7.34 -4.55
N ARG A 133 -13.17 6.43 -3.94
CA ARG A 133 -11.72 6.53 -3.89
C ARG A 133 -11.05 5.49 -4.80
N ILE A 134 -9.87 5.80 -5.31
CA ILE A 134 -9.07 4.91 -6.14
C ILE A 134 -7.76 4.58 -5.44
N LEU A 135 -7.46 3.28 -5.30
CA LEU A 135 -6.15 2.77 -4.93
C LEU A 135 -5.40 2.32 -6.19
N GLY A 136 -4.25 2.89 -6.43
CA GLY A 136 -3.48 2.66 -7.65
C GLY A 136 -3.64 3.77 -8.68
N PRO A 137 -3.70 3.46 -9.99
CA PRO A 137 -3.55 2.15 -10.64
C PRO A 137 -2.15 1.53 -10.47
N ASN A 138 -1.91 0.40 -11.16
CA ASN A 138 -0.63 -0.32 -11.08
C ASN A 138 -0.25 -0.68 -9.62
N SER A 139 -1.22 -1.12 -8.84
CA SER A 139 -1.10 -1.41 -7.41
C SER A 139 -1.15 -2.90 -7.12
N ALA A 140 -0.18 -3.44 -6.36
CA ALA A 140 -0.20 -4.83 -5.94
C ALA A 140 -1.25 -5.13 -4.85
N GLY A 141 -1.89 -4.10 -4.29
CA GLY A 141 -3.03 -4.21 -3.39
C GLY A 141 -2.68 -4.15 -1.91
N ILE A 142 -3.50 -4.81 -1.13
CA ILE A 142 -3.57 -4.65 0.31
C ILE A 142 -3.29 -5.96 1.03
N TYR A 143 -2.75 -5.83 2.23
CA TYR A 143 -2.62 -6.89 3.20
C TYR A 143 -3.05 -6.37 4.56
N CYS A 144 -4.14 -6.93 5.08
CA CYS A 144 -4.68 -6.67 6.41
C CYS A 144 -5.10 -8.00 7.06
N PRO A 145 -4.18 -8.68 7.79
CA PRO A 145 -4.44 -10.02 8.35
C PRO A 145 -5.67 -10.06 9.26
N LYS A 146 -5.88 -9.03 10.06
CA LYS A 146 -7.03 -8.93 10.99
C LYS A 146 -8.38 -9.02 10.27
N ALA A 147 -8.46 -8.48 9.06
CA ALA A 147 -9.65 -8.53 8.20
C ALA A 147 -9.70 -9.79 7.31
N GLY A 148 -8.63 -10.59 7.27
CA GLY A 148 -8.48 -11.68 6.31
C GLY A 148 -8.29 -11.17 4.87
N LEU A 149 -7.85 -9.92 4.69
CA LEU A 149 -7.72 -9.27 3.39
C LEU A 149 -6.27 -9.34 2.89
N THR A 150 -6.07 -9.98 1.75
CA THR A 150 -4.78 -10.04 1.07
C THR A 150 -4.94 -10.32 -0.41
N THR A 151 -3.96 -9.93 -1.19
CA THR A 151 -3.85 -10.28 -2.62
C THR A 151 -2.82 -11.39 -2.87
N ARG A 152 -2.27 -11.99 -1.79
CA ARG A 152 -1.20 -13.00 -1.88
C ARG A 152 -1.42 -14.13 -0.90
N THR A 153 -1.28 -15.37 -1.40
CA THR A 153 -1.46 -16.60 -0.61
C THR A 153 -0.30 -16.89 0.34
N ASP A 154 0.88 -16.33 0.06
CA ASP A 154 2.12 -16.61 0.78
C ASP A 154 2.46 -15.61 1.90
N PHE A 155 1.53 -14.72 2.22
CA PHE A 155 1.66 -13.82 3.36
C PHE A 155 1.19 -14.50 4.66
N ALA A 156 1.79 -14.10 5.79
CA ALA A 156 1.42 -14.64 7.10
C ALA A 156 -0.02 -14.27 7.48
N LYS A 157 -0.73 -15.19 8.15
CA LYS A 157 -2.11 -14.94 8.61
C LYS A 157 -2.18 -14.18 9.93
N GLU A 158 -1.10 -14.19 10.71
CA GLU A 158 -1.04 -13.52 12.00
C GLU A 158 -0.91 -12.01 11.83
N SER A 159 -1.76 -11.28 12.53
CA SER A 159 -1.68 -9.82 12.62
C SER A 159 -0.61 -9.39 13.61
N GLY A 160 0.03 -8.27 13.35
CA GLY A 160 1.00 -7.64 14.24
C GLY A 160 0.83 -6.14 14.35
N SER A 161 1.93 -5.41 14.53
CA SER A 161 1.90 -3.98 14.80
C SER A 161 2.76 -3.12 13.86
N VAL A 162 3.33 -3.70 12.83
CA VAL A 162 4.09 -2.97 11.81
C VAL A 162 3.19 -2.67 10.62
N ALA A 163 3.15 -1.44 10.16
CA ALA A 163 2.49 -1.08 8.91
C ALA A 163 3.51 -0.80 7.81
N LEU A 164 3.13 -1.03 6.55
CA LEU A 164 3.93 -0.72 5.38
C LEU A 164 3.09 0.03 4.34
N ILE A 165 3.61 1.15 3.86
CA ILE A 165 3.17 1.79 2.63
C ILE A 165 4.27 1.70 1.59
N ALA A 166 3.97 1.27 0.38
CA ALA A 166 4.96 1.12 -0.67
C ALA A 166 4.41 1.54 -2.03
N GLN A 167 5.14 2.36 -2.74
CA GLN A 167 4.81 2.76 -4.11
C GLN A 167 5.01 1.60 -5.07
N SER A 168 6.09 0.84 -4.89
CA SER A 168 6.43 -0.34 -5.68
C SER A 168 5.76 -1.62 -5.15
N GLY A 169 5.03 -2.33 -6.01
CA GLY A 169 4.44 -3.63 -5.70
C GLY A 169 5.47 -4.74 -5.46
N GLY A 170 6.63 -4.67 -6.12
CA GLY A 170 7.74 -5.59 -5.91
C GLY A 170 8.36 -5.42 -4.52
N ASN A 171 8.69 -4.18 -4.15
CA ASN A 171 9.26 -3.87 -2.84
C ASN A 171 8.27 -4.10 -1.70
N TYR A 172 6.98 -3.82 -1.91
CA TYR A 172 5.91 -4.21 -1.00
C TYR A 172 5.94 -5.73 -0.73
N THR A 173 5.92 -6.54 -1.79
CA THR A 173 5.90 -8.00 -1.67
C THR A 173 7.16 -8.53 -0.98
N TYR A 174 8.32 -8.03 -1.36
CA TYR A 174 9.60 -8.42 -0.76
C TYR A 174 9.65 -8.09 0.74
N THR A 175 9.30 -6.86 1.11
CA THR A 175 9.35 -6.38 2.50
C THR A 175 8.41 -7.19 3.39
N VAL A 176 7.18 -7.48 2.94
CA VAL A 176 6.23 -8.29 3.73
C VAL A 176 6.73 -9.73 3.90
N ARG A 177 7.22 -10.37 2.84
CA ARG A 177 7.71 -11.75 2.91
C ARG A 177 8.95 -11.87 3.78
N GLU A 178 9.95 -11.05 3.53
CA GLU A 178 11.21 -11.14 4.25
C GLU A 178 11.06 -10.70 5.71
N GLY A 179 10.26 -9.66 5.95
CA GLY A 179 9.88 -9.27 7.31
C GLY A 179 9.19 -10.42 8.07
N ALA A 180 8.25 -11.12 7.43
CA ALA A 180 7.55 -12.26 8.03
C ALA A 180 8.51 -13.43 8.35
N ARG A 181 9.48 -13.72 7.48
CA ARG A 181 10.53 -14.73 7.72
C ARG A 181 11.39 -14.40 8.93
N ARG A 182 11.60 -13.12 9.18
CA ARG A 182 12.37 -12.60 10.32
C ARG A 182 11.51 -12.32 11.55
N GLY A 183 10.27 -12.81 11.57
CA GLY A 183 9.35 -12.73 12.70
C GLY A 183 8.51 -11.46 12.79
N VAL A 184 8.68 -10.51 11.86
CA VAL A 184 7.81 -9.32 11.82
C VAL A 184 6.38 -9.72 11.48
N ARG A 185 5.40 -9.18 12.22
CA ARG A 185 3.98 -9.30 11.92
C ARG A 185 3.41 -7.93 11.61
N PHE A 186 2.68 -7.88 10.49
CA PHE A 186 2.12 -6.63 9.99
C PHE A 186 0.69 -6.43 10.49
N SER A 187 0.36 -5.19 10.87
CA SER A 187 -1.02 -4.76 11.08
C SER A 187 -1.71 -4.55 9.73
N LYS A 188 -1.06 -3.79 8.87
CA LYS A 188 -1.54 -3.42 7.55
C LYS A 188 -0.34 -3.22 6.61
N ALA A 189 -0.50 -3.59 5.35
CA ALA A 189 0.44 -3.17 4.33
C ALA A 189 -0.32 -2.82 3.04
N VAL A 190 0.16 -1.83 2.30
CA VAL A 190 -0.48 -1.38 1.07
C VAL A 190 0.57 -1.00 0.03
N SER A 191 0.39 -1.52 -1.18
CA SER A 191 1.02 -0.99 -2.38
C SER A 191 0.06 0.01 -3.01
N TYR A 192 0.47 1.27 -3.18
CA TYR A 192 -0.41 2.31 -3.70
C TYR A 192 -0.13 2.69 -5.17
N GLY A 193 0.85 2.05 -5.82
CA GLY A 193 1.11 2.19 -7.26
C GLY A 193 1.36 3.64 -7.70
N ASN A 194 0.64 4.08 -8.74
CA ASN A 194 0.79 5.44 -9.31
C ASN A 194 0.34 6.57 -8.38
N ALA A 195 -0.33 6.25 -7.27
CA ALA A 195 -0.88 7.25 -6.35
C ALA A 195 -1.82 8.27 -7.04
N ALA A 196 -2.66 7.81 -7.98
CA ALA A 196 -3.50 8.70 -8.77
C ALA A 196 -4.50 9.49 -7.90
N ASP A 197 -5.07 8.83 -6.86
CA ASP A 197 -5.95 9.41 -5.86
C ASP A 197 -5.40 9.18 -4.45
N ILE A 198 -5.54 7.96 -3.90
CA ILE A 198 -4.99 7.61 -2.58
C ILE A 198 -3.46 7.58 -2.68
N ASN A 199 -2.78 8.32 -1.81
CA ASN A 199 -1.35 8.54 -1.87
C ASN A 199 -0.66 8.30 -0.52
N GLU A 200 0.67 8.37 -0.53
CA GLU A 200 1.53 8.17 0.64
C GLU A 200 1.18 9.07 1.83
N THR A 201 0.78 10.31 1.55
CA THR A 201 0.49 11.30 2.58
C THR A 201 -0.77 10.94 3.37
N GLU A 202 -1.84 10.56 2.66
CA GLU A 202 -3.10 10.15 3.29
C GLU A 202 -2.96 8.82 4.04
N LEU A 203 -2.24 7.86 3.45
CA LEU A 203 -1.97 6.57 4.09
C LEU A 203 -1.12 6.74 5.36
N LEU A 204 -0.12 7.62 5.33
CA LEU A 204 0.70 7.94 6.49
C LEU A 204 -0.14 8.57 7.62
N GLU A 205 -1.01 9.51 7.29
CA GLU A 205 -1.92 10.14 8.26
C GLU A 205 -2.86 9.11 8.90
N TYR A 206 -3.46 8.23 8.08
CA TYR A 206 -4.33 7.17 8.55
C TYR A 206 -3.58 6.20 9.50
N LEU A 207 -2.41 5.70 9.10
CA LEU A 207 -1.63 4.75 9.89
C LEU A 207 -1.06 5.37 11.18
N ALA A 208 -0.77 6.66 11.18
CA ALA A 208 -0.36 7.36 12.39
C ALA A 208 -1.46 7.37 13.47
N ALA A 209 -2.73 7.44 13.06
CA ALA A 209 -3.89 7.37 13.94
C ALA A 209 -4.34 5.93 14.25
N ASP A 210 -3.90 4.93 13.49
CA ASP A 210 -4.35 3.53 13.62
C ASP A 210 -3.87 2.88 14.92
N PRO A 211 -4.78 2.42 15.80
CA PRO A 211 -4.39 1.83 17.09
C PRO A 211 -3.68 0.48 16.96
N ASP A 212 -3.90 -0.25 15.87
CA ASP A 212 -3.24 -1.54 15.63
C ASP A 212 -1.78 -1.37 15.17
N THR A 213 -1.38 -0.16 14.73
CA THR A 213 -0.05 0.12 14.18
C THR A 213 0.84 0.80 15.23
N ARG A 214 2.04 0.28 15.46
CA ARG A 214 3.08 0.86 16.33
C ARG A 214 4.24 1.47 15.56
N VAL A 215 4.53 0.97 14.37
CA VAL A 215 5.65 1.39 13.51
C VAL A 215 5.16 1.47 12.08
N ILE A 216 5.58 2.49 11.36
CA ILE A 216 5.25 2.69 9.95
C ILE A 216 6.51 2.60 9.11
N LEU A 217 6.54 1.68 8.17
CA LEU A 217 7.55 1.56 7.12
C LEU A 217 7.02 2.23 5.85
N ALA A 218 7.86 2.97 5.17
CA ALA A 218 7.49 3.65 3.93
C ALA A 218 8.55 3.47 2.85
N TYR A 219 8.16 2.93 1.70
CA TYR A 219 8.96 2.96 0.47
C TYR A 219 8.36 3.98 -0.49
N ILE A 220 9.07 5.06 -0.77
CA ILE A 220 8.58 6.23 -1.50
C ILE A 220 9.51 6.55 -2.67
N GLU A 221 8.98 6.59 -3.89
CA GLU A 221 9.72 6.99 -5.11
C GLU A 221 9.54 8.47 -5.41
N GLY A 222 8.37 9.03 -5.11
CA GLY A 222 8.06 10.45 -5.30
C GLY A 222 6.86 10.88 -4.49
N VAL A 223 6.68 12.20 -4.38
CA VAL A 223 5.59 12.84 -3.61
C VAL A 223 4.98 13.94 -4.47
N LYS A 224 3.64 13.93 -4.63
CA LYS A 224 2.94 14.94 -5.44
C LYS A 224 2.81 16.28 -4.71
N ASN A 225 2.55 16.29 -3.42
CA ASN A 225 2.43 17.49 -2.59
C ASN A 225 3.45 17.48 -1.46
N GLY A 226 4.68 17.92 -1.75
CA GLY A 226 5.78 17.90 -0.79
C GLY A 226 5.52 18.70 0.48
N LYS A 227 4.82 19.84 0.41
CA LYS A 227 4.51 20.67 1.58
C LYS A 227 3.60 19.93 2.56
N LEU A 228 2.52 19.34 2.07
CA LEU A 228 1.59 18.57 2.89
C LEU A 228 2.25 17.30 3.44
N PHE A 229 3.03 16.60 2.61
CA PHE A 229 3.76 15.41 3.02
C PHE A 229 4.70 15.70 4.21
N VAL A 230 5.51 16.77 4.13
CA VAL A 230 6.42 17.15 5.23
C VAL A 230 5.65 17.44 6.52
N GLN A 231 4.52 18.13 6.42
CA GLN A 231 3.67 18.42 7.56
C GLN A 231 3.14 17.13 8.20
N VAL A 232 2.54 16.24 7.41
CA VAL A 232 1.97 14.98 7.88
C VAL A 232 3.06 14.04 8.42
N LEU A 233 4.20 13.94 7.73
CA LEU A 233 5.33 13.12 8.18
C LEU A 233 5.85 13.57 9.55
N ARG A 234 5.97 14.88 9.76
CA ARG A 234 6.39 15.44 11.06
C ARG A 234 5.42 15.10 12.18
N GLU A 235 4.13 15.21 11.92
CA GLU A 235 3.10 14.86 12.91
C GLU A 235 3.05 13.35 13.18
N ALA A 236 3.17 12.52 12.13
CA ALA A 236 3.22 11.08 12.26
C ALA A 236 4.44 10.61 13.07
N ALA A 237 5.62 11.18 12.80
CA ALA A 237 6.87 10.83 13.49
C ALA A 237 6.87 11.20 14.98
N LYS A 238 6.04 12.16 15.42
CA LYS A 238 5.83 12.47 16.84
C LYS A 238 5.02 11.39 17.57
N ILE A 239 4.15 10.66 16.83
CA ILE A 239 3.24 9.67 17.41
C ILE A 239 3.85 8.27 17.38
N LYS A 240 4.49 7.92 16.26
CA LYS A 240 5.04 6.58 16.00
C LYS A 240 6.36 6.67 15.26
N PRO A 241 7.29 5.72 15.39
CA PRO A 241 8.44 5.62 14.51
C PRO A 241 7.97 5.48 13.06
N VAL A 242 8.49 6.35 12.18
CA VAL A 242 8.30 6.29 10.73
C VAL A 242 9.66 6.06 10.10
N VAL A 243 9.83 4.91 9.45
CA VAL A 243 11.07 4.52 8.76
C VAL A 243 10.87 4.66 7.26
N VAL A 244 11.71 5.46 6.61
CA VAL A 244 11.54 5.81 5.20
C VAL A 244 12.73 5.34 4.37
N LEU A 245 12.44 4.51 3.39
CA LEU A 245 13.33 4.19 2.28
C LEU A 245 12.91 5.01 1.06
N LYS A 246 13.76 5.96 0.64
CA LYS A 246 13.55 6.73 -0.59
C LYS A 246 14.12 6.00 -1.78
N GLY A 247 13.26 5.57 -2.69
CA GLY A 247 13.63 5.01 -3.99
C GLY A 247 14.06 6.07 -5.01
N GLY A 248 14.85 5.66 -6.01
CA GLY A 248 15.23 6.55 -7.12
C GLY A 248 16.20 7.69 -6.74
N ILE A 249 17.11 7.45 -5.79
CA ILE A 249 18.08 8.47 -5.32
C ILE A 249 19.27 8.58 -6.27
N THR A 250 19.75 7.46 -6.85
CA THR A 250 20.83 7.46 -7.83
C THR A 250 20.36 7.97 -9.19
N GLU A 251 21.25 8.49 -10.04
CA GLU A 251 20.87 8.95 -11.38
C GLU A 251 20.17 7.89 -12.23
N SER A 252 20.62 6.64 -12.16
CA SER A 252 19.97 5.49 -12.81
C SER A 252 18.64 5.15 -12.16
N GLY A 253 18.57 5.17 -10.84
CA GLY A 253 17.35 4.98 -10.06
C GLY A 253 16.35 6.11 -10.27
N ALA A 254 16.80 7.36 -10.40
CA ALA A 254 15.96 8.52 -10.70
C ALA A 254 15.33 8.41 -12.09
N ARG A 255 16.10 7.96 -13.11
CA ARG A 255 15.56 7.69 -14.45
C ARG A 255 14.55 6.54 -14.43
N ALA A 256 14.82 5.48 -13.68
CA ALA A 256 13.90 4.36 -13.52
C ALA A 256 12.61 4.81 -12.80
N ALA A 257 12.70 5.55 -11.70
CA ALA A 257 11.56 6.07 -10.96
C ALA A 257 10.74 7.07 -11.81
N ALA A 258 11.39 7.97 -12.54
CA ALA A 258 10.71 8.94 -13.43
C ALA A 258 9.97 8.24 -14.57
N SER A 259 10.52 7.16 -15.13
CA SER A 259 9.85 6.36 -16.16
C SER A 259 8.69 5.53 -15.58
N HIS A 260 8.71 5.18 -14.27
CA HIS A 260 7.68 4.38 -13.62
C HIS A 260 6.54 5.21 -13.01
N THR A 261 6.84 6.41 -12.49
CA THR A 261 5.85 7.16 -11.68
C THR A 261 5.56 8.55 -12.23
N GLY A 262 6.30 9.01 -13.25
CA GLY A 262 6.17 10.35 -13.80
C GLY A 262 6.52 11.49 -12.82
N VAL A 263 7.05 11.18 -11.63
CA VAL A 263 7.42 12.14 -10.60
C VAL A 263 8.94 12.32 -10.59
N LEU A 264 9.40 13.58 -10.60
CA LEU A 264 10.81 13.91 -10.46
C LEU A 264 11.33 13.49 -9.08
N ALA A 265 12.32 12.59 -9.06
CA ALA A 265 13.02 12.22 -7.84
C ALA A 265 13.77 13.47 -7.33
N GLY A 266 13.41 13.95 -6.14
CA GLY A 266 14.13 15.04 -5.50
C GLY A 266 15.58 14.64 -5.19
N SER A 267 16.49 15.63 -5.06
CA SER A 267 17.89 15.33 -4.74
C SER A 267 18.00 14.63 -3.39
N GLU A 268 18.99 13.74 -3.25
CA GLU A 268 19.30 13.02 -2.02
C GLU A 268 19.42 13.95 -0.81
N ARG A 269 20.12 15.06 -0.99
CA ARG A 269 20.33 16.08 0.05
C ARG A 269 19.02 16.71 0.57
N ILE A 270 18.03 16.90 -0.32
CA ILE A 270 16.72 17.42 0.08
C ILE A 270 16.01 16.39 0.95
N TRP A 271 16.00 15.13 0.55
CA TRP A 271 15.38 14.05 1.32
C TRP A 271 16.04 13.81 2.67
N ASP A 272 17.37 13.86 2.74
CA ASP A 272 18.12 13.78 3.99
C ASP A 272 17.70 14.85 5.00
N ASN A 273 17.71 16.10 4.54
CA ASN A 273 17.34 17.23 5.40
C ASN A 273 15.86 17.15 5.83
N LEU A 274 14.97 16.74 4.89
CA LEU A 274 13.55 16.60 5.16
C LEU A 274 13.31 15.54 6.25
N LEU A 275 13.88 14.34 6.10
CA LEU A 275 13.68 13.25 7.06
C LEU A 275 14.26 13.61 8.43
N ARG A 276 15.44 14.22 8.47
CA ARG A 276 16.05 14.71 9.71
C ARG A 276 15.19 15.76 10.41
N GLN A 277 14.64 16.73 9.68
CA GLN A 277 13.80 17.80 10.24
C GLN A 277 12.43 17.31 10.70
N THR A 278 11.93 16.23 10.13
CA THR A 278 10.62 15.67 10.49
C THR A 278 10.69 14.65 11.63
N GLY A 279 11.90 14.16 11.97
CA GLY A 279 12.11 13.10 12.96
C GLY A 279 11.85 11.70 12.40
N ALA A 280 11.66 11.56 11.10
CA ALA A 280 11.56 10.26 10.43
C ALA A 280 12.96 9.63 10.30
N ILE A 281 13.00 8.30 10.35
CA ILE A 281 14.23 7.52 10.28
C ILE A 281 14.51 7.19 8.83
N ARG A 282 15.67 7.64 8.32
CA ARG A 282 16.12 7.28 6.98
C ARG A 282 16.83 5.93 6.99
N VAL A 283 16.53 5.11 5.98
CA VAL A 283 17.26 3.88 5.65
C VAL A 283 17.64 3.89 4.17
N PHE A 284 18.64 3.08 3.79
CA PHE A 284 19.27 3.14 2.48
C PHE A 284 19.06 1.85 1.66
N SER A 285 18.52 0.80 2.29
CA SER A 285 18.23 -0.47 1.61
C SER A 285 16.94 -1.10 2.15
N LEU A 286 16.40 -2.08 1.42
CA LEU A 286 15.26 -2.88 1.89
C LEU A 286 15.63 -3.73 3.10
N GLU A 287 16.88 -4.18 3.17
CA GLU A 287 17.41 -4.91 4.32
C GLU A 287 17.38 -4.03 5.57
N GLU A 288 17.89 -2.81 5.50
CA GLU A 288 17.82 -1.85 6.61
C GLU A 288 16.37 -1.52 7.01
N LEU A 289 15.47 -1.40 6.02
CA LEU A 289 14.04 -1.18 6.30
C LEU A 289 13.46 -2.33 7.13
N ILE A 290 13.82 -3.57 6.80
CA ILE A 290 13.38 -4.77 7.52
C ILE A 290 14.10 -4.88 8.86
N ASP A 291 15.39 -4.55 8.97
CA ASP A 291 16.13 -4.51 10.23
C ASP A 291 15.48 -3.57 11.24
N MET A 292 15.05 -2.39 10.78
CA MET A 292 14.30 -1.46 11.62
C MET A 292 12.94 -2.01 12.03
N ALA A 293 12.24 -2.71 11.12
CA ALA A 293 10.98 -3.37 11.46
C ALA A 293 11.17 -4.44 12.55
N VAL A 294 12.20 -5.27 12.44
CA VAL A 294 12.58 -6.27 13.46
C VAL A 294 12.90 -5.57 14.76
N THR A 295 13.75 -4.54 14.73
CA THR A 295 14.17 -3.79 15.91
C THR A 295 12.95 -3.25 16.67
N PHE A 296 12.06 -2.51 15.99
CA PHE A 296 10.88 -1.94 16.64
C PHE A 296 9.78 -2.96 17.00
N SER A 297 9.82 -4.17 16.42
CA SER A 297 8.92 -5.26 16.82
C SER A 297 9.29 -5.87 18.17
N TYR A 298 10.60 -5.99 18.45
CA TYR A 298 11.09 -6.73 19.61
C TYR A 298 11.69 -5.85 20.71
N MET A 299 12.10 -4.62 20.38
CA MET A 299 12.70 -3.71 21.36
C MET A 299 11.70 -2.63 21.81
N PRO A 300 11.77 -2.22 23.08
CA PRO A 300 11.01 -1.06 23.55
C PRO A 300 11.56 0.23 22.90
N LEU A 301 10.66 1.17 22.65
CA LEU A 301 11.09 2.51 22.21
C LEU A 301 11.97 3.17 23.28
N PRO A 302 13.11 3.78 22.89
CA PRO A 302 13.97 4.47 23.84
C PRO A 302 13.23 5.65 24.48
N ARG A 303 13.35 5.79 25.80
CA ARG A 303 12.71 6.86 26.58
C ARG A 303 13.54 8.14 26.65
N GLY A 304 14.68 8.19 25.96
CA GLY A 304 15.59 9.32 25.96
C GLY A 304 16.83 9.06 25.10
N ARG A 305 17.77 10.00 25.12
CA ARG A 305 18.98 9.98 24.30
C ARG A 305 20.21 9.34 25.00
N LYS A 306 20.07 8.89 26.26
CA LYS A 306 21.17 8.30 27.02
C LYS A 306 21.36 6.84 26.61
N THR A 307 22.54 6.50 26.13
CA THR A 307 22.95 5.14 25.74
C THR A 307 24.01 4.63 26.73
N SER A 308 23.85 3.38 27.18
CA SER A 308 24.87 2.69 27.98
C SER A 308 25.48 1.58 27.08
N ILE A 309 26.80 1.61 26.97
CA ILE A 309 27.58 0.61 26.24
C ILE A 309 28.35 -0.22 27.27
N PRO A 310 27.89 -1.44 27.61
CA PRO A 310 28.67 -2.32 28.47
C PRO A 310 29.94 -2.78 27.75
N SER A 311 31.09 -2.63 28.37
CA SER A 311 32.37 -3.05 27.80
C SER A 311 33.26 -3.70 28.85
N PHE A 312 33.89 -4.82 28.47
CA PHE A 312 34.88 -5.51 29.30
C PHE A 312 36.29 -4.89 29.26
N LYS A 313 36.53 -3.88 28.39
CA LYS A 313 37.82 -3.20 28.24
C LYS A 313 37.72 -1.72 28.59
N ARG A 314 38.63 -1.23 29.45
CA ARG A 314 38.72 0.16 29.91
C ARG A 314 38.89 1.26 28.82
N LYS A 315 39.08 0.89 27.55
CA LYS A 315 39.37 1.83 26.44
C LYS A 315 38.15 2.32 25.64
N VAL A 316 36.92 2.02 26.03
CA VAL A 316 35.69 2.34 25.22
C VAL A 316 35.09 3.72 25.58
N HIS A 317 35.67 4.46 26.52
CA HIS A 317 35.16 5.79 26.94
C HIS A 317 35.16 6.85 25.82
N ARG A 318 35.92 6.66 24.73
CA ARG A 318 36.00 7.63 23.62
C ARG A 318 34.86 7.46 22.57
N ILE A 319 34.32 6.28 22.40
CA ILE A 319 33.27 6.01 21.36
C ILE A 319 31.89 6.57 21.77
N ALA A 320 31.64 6.68 23.09
CA ALA A 320 30.36 7.18 23.58
C ALA A 320 30.20 8.72 23.49
N GLN A 321 31.30 9.46 23.29
CA GLN A 321 31.27 10.93 23.16
C GLN A 321 30.99 11.41 21.73
N ASP A 322 31.24 10.58 20.72
CA ASP A 322 30.99 10.91 19.30
C ASP A 322 29.56 10.59 18.82
N CYS A 323 28.72 9.98 19.67
CA CYS A 323 27.33 9.63 19.40
C CYS A 323 26.29 10.52 20.13
N SER A 324 26.75 11.63 20.77
CA SER A 324 25.83 12.54 21.50
C SER A 324 25.48 13.79 20.72
#